data_37a632c54f63d49f532ddfae91097f4c
#
_entry.id   37a632c54f63d49f532ddfae91097f4c
#
_cell.length_a   1.000
_cell.length_b   1.000
_cell.length_c   1.000
_cell.angle_alpha   90.00
_cell.angle_beta   90.00
_cell.angle_gamma   90.00
#
_symmetry.space_group_name_H-M   'P 1'
#
loop_
_entity.id
_entity.type
_entity.pdbx_description
1 polymer ?
#
loop_
_entity_poly.entity_id
_entity_poly.type
_entity_poly.pdbx_seq_one_letter_code
_entity_poly.pdbx_strand_id
1 'polypeptide(L)'
;GEQEKEDLTYNRQDFWVTTSNKQLNFVQHIRTMLKTTGQAAVVLPDNVLFEGGVGETVRKKLLETTDLHTILRLPTGIFYANGVKANVLFFDGKPSSKEPWTKEVWVYDYRTNIHHTLKKNPLKLSDLKDFIALYNPENRHKRTETFNAETNPEGRWRKFGYDEIIARDKTSLDITWLKD
;
A
#
# COMPACT_ATOMS: atom_id res chain seq x y z
N GLY A 1 -2.46 29.70 -6.96
CA GLY A 1 -1.27 30.51 -7.04
C GLY A 1 -0.13 29.98 -6.19
N GLU A 2 0.98 30.70 -6.17
CA GLU A 2 2.15 30.30 -5.34
C GLU A 2 1.79 30.22 -3.86
N GLN A 3 0.92 31.10 -3.40
CA GLN A 3 0.46 31.13 -2.02
C GLN A 3 -0.35 29.89 -1.65
N GLU A 4 -1.15 29.36 -2.57
CA GLU A 4 -1.87 28.10 -2.36
C GLU A 4 -0.91 26.91 -2.28
N LYS A 5 0.22 26.95 -2.99
CA LYS A 5 1.24 25.90 -2.90
C LYS A 5 1.99 25.95 -1.56
N GLU A 6 2.25 27.13 -1.04
CA GLU A 6 2.86 27.30 0.27
C GLU A 6 1.93 26.80 1.39
N ASP A 7 0.62 27.08 1.28
CA ASP A 7 -0.39 26.62 2.24
C ASP A 7 -0.53 25.08 2.27
N LEU A 8 -0.11 24.37 1.22
CA LEU A 8 -0.14 22.92 1.15
C LEU A 8 1.11 22.25 1.72
N THR A 9 2.13 23.04 2.06
CA THR A 9 3.36 22.52 2.64
C THR A 9 3.27 22.56 4.16
N TYR A 10 3.25 21.38 4.78
CA TYR A 10 3.16 21.27 6.24
C TYR A 10 4.54 21.11 6.85
N ASN A 11 4.93 22.09 7.67
CA ASN A 11 6.17 22.04 8.46
C ASN A 11 5.86 21.52 9.87
N ARG A 12 5.45 20.26 9.98
CA ARG A 12 5.13 19.61 11.24
C ARG A 12 6.32 18.79 11.73
N GLN A 13 6.66 18.94 13.01
CA GLN A 13 7.77 18.22 13.64
C GLN A 13 7.50 16.73 13.79
N ASP A 14 6.23 16.30 13.82
CA ASP A 14 5.82 14.91 13.88
C ASP A 14 5.79 14.20 12.51
N PHE A 15 6.03 14.96 11.42
CA PHE A 15 6.21 14.40 10.09
C PHE A 15 7.68 14.07 9.84
N TRP A 16 7.93 12.99 9.13
CA TRP A 16 9.29 12.57 8.77
C TRP A 16 9.98 13.52 7.79
N VAL A 17 9.18 14.10 6.88
CA VAL A 17 9.66 15.03 5.85
C VAL A 17 8.65 16.13 5.60
N THR A 18 9.14 17.29 5.16
CA THR A 18 8.31 18.41 4.70
C THR A 18 8.13 18.27 3.19
N THR A 19 6.88 18.25 2.74
CA THR A 19 6.54 18.14 1.31
C THR A 19 5.18 18.79 1.05
N SER A 20 4.97 19.23 -0.18
CA SER A 20 3.67 19.71 -0.67
C SER A 20 2.81 18.58 -1.26
N ASN A 21 3.32 17.34 -1.34
CA ASN A 21 2.57 16.21 -1.87
C ASN A 21 1.46 15.81 -0.90
N LYS A 22 0.21 15.99 -1.32
CA LYS A 22 -0.97 15.75 -0.48
C LYS A 22 -1.10 14.30 -0.03
N GLN A 23 -0.81 13.34 -0.92
CA GLN A 23 -0.92 11.93 -0.61
C GLN A 23 0.14 11.50 0.41
N LEU A 24 1.38 11.98 0.27
CA LEU A 24 2.44 11.71 1.23
C LEU A 24 2.15 12.35 2.59
N ASN A 25 1.63 13.57 2.61
CA ASN A 25 1.23 14.24 3.84
C ASN A 25 0.05 13.52 4.51
N PHE A 26 -0.87 12.98 3.72
CA PHE A 26 -1.98 12.18 4.26
C PHE A 26 -1.48 10.92 4.96
N VAL A 27 -0.54 10.20 4.35
CA VAL A 27 0.09 9.02 4.97
C VAL A 27 0.77 9.39 6.30
N GLN A 28 1.56 10.46 6.30
CA GLN A 28 2.25 10.93 7.50
C GLN A 28 1.25 11.34 8.59
N HIS A 29 0.18 12.02 8.22
CA HIS A 29 -0.87 12.42 9.14
C HIS A 29 -1.58 11.21 9.78
N ILE A 30 -1.99 10.24 8.98
CA ILE A 30 -2.61 9.00 9.49
C ILE A 30 -1.68 8.30 10.46
N ARG A 31 -0.38 8.22 10.14
CA ARG A 31 0.62 7.60 11.02
C ARG A 31 0.70 8.32 12.36
N THR A 32 0.66 9.66 12.39
CA THR A 32 0.75 10.42 13.64
C THR A 32 -0.47 10.21 14.55
N MET A 33 -1.64 9.94 13.96
CA MET A 33 -2.88 9.69 14.70
C MET A 33 -3.01 8.23 15.13
N LEU A 34 -2.22 7.32 14.57
CA LEU A 34 -2.34 5.90 14.79
C LEU A 34 -1.76 5.52 16.16
N LYS A 35 -2.59 4.91 17.00
CA LYS A 35 -2.17 4.39 18.30
C LYS A 35 -1.25 3.18 18.12
N THR A 36 -0.44 2.88 19.13
CA THR A 36 0.51 1.74 19.12
C THR A 36 -0.18 0.37 18.96
N THR A 37 -1.48 0.30 19.19
CA THR A 37 -2.31 -0.88 18.99
C THR A 37 -3.35 -0.68 17.89
N GLY A 38 -3.31 0.46 17.20
CA GLY A 38 -4.27 0.82 16.16
C GLY A 38 -3.97 0.14 14.83
N GLN A 39 -4.98 0.11 13.97
CA GLN A 39 -4.90 -0.41 12.61
C GLN A 39 -5.36 0.66 11.62
N ALA A 40 -4.72 0.71 10.46
CA ALA A 40 -5.10 1.62 9.40
C ALA A 40 -5.27 0.89 8.08
N ALA A 41 -6.23 1.36 7.28
CA ALA A 41 -6.39 0.98 5.89
C ALA A 41 -6.50 2.28 5.08
N VAL A 42 -5.55 2.51 4.19
CA VAL A 42 -5.42 3.79 3.46
C VAL A 42 -5.41 3.54 1.97
N VAL A 43 -6.25 4.27 1.23
CA VAL A 43 -6.31 4.20 -0.24
C VAL A 43 -5.33 5.21 -0.81
N LEU A 44 -4.40 4.75 -1.64
CA LEU A 44 -3.34 5.57 -2.22
C LEU A 44 -3.16 5.27 -3.71
N PRO A 45 -2.87 6.30 -4.53
CA PRO A 45 -2.55 6.07 -5.94
C PRO A 45 -1.16 5.45 -6.10
N ASP A 46 -0.88 4.91 -7.28
CA ASP A 46 0.37 4.20 -7.59
C ASP A 46 1.62 5.05 -7.36
N ASN A 47 1.56 6.35 -7.64
CA ASN A 47 2.73 7.22 -7.51
C ASN A 47 3.31 7.22 -6.09
N VAL A 48 2.49 7.10 -5.07
CA VAL A 48 2.95 6.99 -3.67
C VAL A 48 3.81 5.74 -3.47
N LEU A 49 3.58 4.69 -4.25
CA LEU A 49 4.29 3.42 -4.13
C LEU A 49 5.65 3.41 -4.82
N PHE A 50 5.87 4.25 -5.85
CA PHE A 50 7.10 4.18 -6.66
C PHE A 50 7.91 5.47 -6.74
N GLU A 51 7.36 6.65 -6.43
CA GLU A 51 8.11 7.89 -6.53
C GLU A 51 9.34 7.91 -5.61
N GLY A 52 10.44 8.45 -6.12
CA GLY A 52 11.68 8.60 -5.38
C GLY A 52 11.70 9.81 -4.44
N GLY A 53 12.88 10.15 -3.94
CA GLY A 53 13.07 11.30 -3.07
C GLY A 53 12.26 11.21 -1.79
N VAL A 54 11.37 12.19 -1.59
CA VAL A 54 10.49 12.25 -0.40
C VAL A 54 9.61 11.01 -0.30
N GLY A 55 9.09 10.50 -1.41
CA GLY A 55 8.29 9.29 -1.44
C GLY A 55 9.04 8.07 -0.90
N GLU A 56 10.30 7.90 -1.31
CA GLU A 56 11.17 6.83 -0.79
C GLU A 56 11.36 6.95 0.72
N THR A 57 11.61 8.16 1.23
CA THR A 57 11.77 8.40 2.66
C THR A 57 10.50 8.03 3.43
N VAL A 58 9.34 8.43 2.96
CA VAL A 58 8.06 8.10 3.61
C VAL A 58 7.83 6.59 3.62
N ARG A 59 8.08 5.91 2.50
CA ARG A 59 7.93 4.43 2.44
C ARG A 59 8.88 3.72 3.40
N LYS A 60 10.15 4.11 3.44
CA LYS A 60 11.11 3.52 4.39
C LYS A 60 10.67 3.71 5.83
N LYS A 61 10.23 4.92 6.18
CA LYS A 61 9.75 5.22 7.52
C LYS A 61 8.49 4.45 7.87
N LEU A 62 7.57 4.30 6.94
CA LEU A 62 6.36 3.51 7.14
C LEU A 62 6.71 2.04 7.43
N LEU A 63 7.63 1.46 6.67
CA LEU A 63 8.09 0.08 6.86
C LEU A 63 8.81 -0.12 8.21
N GLU A 64 9.58 0.87 8.64
CA GLU A 64 10.33 0.80 9.90
C GLU A 64 9.44 0.97 11.12
N THR A 65 8.54 1.95 11.10
CA THR A 65 7.83 2.40 12.29
C THR A 65 6.46 1.78 12.47
N THR A 66 5.92 1.15 11.42
CA THR A 66 4.65 0.42 11.46
C THR A 66 4.84 -0.99 10.91
N ASP A 67 3.86 -1.85 11.14
CA ASP A 67 3.80 -3.15 10.46
C ASP A 67 2.91 -3.01 9.23
N LEU A 68 3.52 -2.71 8.08
CA LEU A 68 2.85 -2.73 6.80
C LEU A 68 2.77 -4.19 6.33
N HIS A 69 1.61 -4.78 6.50
CA HIS A 69 1.44 -6.23 6.30
C HIS A 69 0.68 -6.64 5.05
N THR A 70 -0.06 -5.70 4.42
CA THR A 70 -0.90 -6.07 3.27
C THR A 70 -1.08 -4.88 2.33
N ILE A 71 -0.97 -5.13 1.03
CA ILE A 71 -1.31 -4.20 -0.03
C ILE A 71 -2.30 -4.88 -0.97
N LEU A 72 -3.46 -4.26 -1.16
CA LEU A 72 -4.44 -4.66 -2.17
C LEU A 72 -4.29 -3.72 -3.36
N ARG A 73 -3.91 -4.28 -4.52
CA ARG A 73 -3.75 -3.49 -5.74
C ARG A 73 -5.03 -3.55 -6.58
N LEU A 74 -5.59 -2.38 -6.85
CA LEU A 74 -6.89 -2.25 -7.52
C LEU A 74 -6.73 -1.78 -8.97
N PRO A 75 -7.62 -2.21 -9.88
CA PRO A 75 -7.59 -1.80 -11.28
C PRO A 75 -8.13 -0.40 -11.49
N THR A 76 -8.05 0.11 -12.72
CA THR A 76 -8.81 1.30 -13.14
C THR A 76 -10.32 1.01 -13.15
N GLY A 77 -11.13 2.06 -13.28
CA GLY A 77 -12.59 1.91 -13.43
C GLY A 77 -13.35 1.76 -12.11
N ILE A 78 -12.68 1.89 -10.96
CA ILE A 78 -13.31 1.81 -9.62
C ILE A 78 -13.66 3.19 -9.10
N PHE A 79 -12.84 4.20 -9.41
CA PHE A 79 -13.03 5.58 -8.96
C PHE A 79 -13.44 6.48 -10.11
N TYR A 80 -14.02 7.63 -9.81
CA TYR A 80 -14.49 8.60 -10.80
C TYR A 80 -13.37 9.16 -11.70
N ALA A 81 -12.14 9.22 -11.19
CA ALA A 81 -11.00 9.66 -12.00
C ALA A 81 -10.57 8.55 -12.98
N ASN A 82 -10.77 8.79 -14.26
CA ASN A 82 -10.39 7.84 -15.31
C ASN A 82 -8.88 7.59 -15.33
N GLY A 83 -8.51 6.32 -15.50
CA GLY A 83 -7.12 5.92 -15.63
C GLY A 83 -6.34 5.88 -14.31
N VAL A 84 -6.96 6.23 -13.19
CA VAL A 84 -6.31 6.15 -11.88
C VAL A 84 -6.33 4.71 -11.37
N LYS A 85 -5.16 4.19 -11.08
CA LYS A 85 -4.97 2.93 -10.36
C LYS A 85 -4.69 3.23 -8.90
N ALA A 86 -5.35 2.52 -8.02
CA ALA A 86 -5.24 2.74 -6.58
C ALA A 86 -4.83 1.47 -5.85
N ASN A 87 -4.42 1.67 -4.61
CA ASN A 87 -4.01 0.58 -3.72
C ASN A 87 -4.60 0.84 -2.35
N VAL A 88 -4.86 -0.23 -1.61
CA VAL A 88 -5.18 -0.13 -0.19
C VAL A 88 -4.01 -0.69 0.60
N LEU A 89 -3.42 0.14 1.44
CA LEU A 89 -2.35 -0.25 2.34
C LEU A 89 -2.92 -0.50 3.73
N PHE A 90 -2.64 -1.68 4.27
CA PHE A 90 -3.06 -2.09 5.61
C PHE A 90 -1.85 -2.16 6.52
N PHE A 91 -1.83 -1.35 7.56
CA PHE A 91 -0.71 -1.34 8.50
C PHE A 91 -1.16 -1.15 9.94
N ASP A 92 -0.38 -1.72 10.85
CA ASP A 92 -0.62 -1.64 12.28
C ASP A 92 0.32 -0.62 12.92
N GLY A 93 -0.22 0.18 13.84
CA GLY A 93 0.58 1.03 14.70
C GLY A 93 1.44 0.20 15.64
N LYS A 94 2.67 0.66 15.90
CA LYS A 94 3.63 -0.02 16.74
C LYS A 94 4.38 0.99 17.62
N PRO A 95 4.89 0.57 18.78
CA PRO A 95 5.74 1.43 19.61
C PRO A 95 7.10 1.66 18.95
N SER A 96 7.85 2.65 19.41
CA SER A 96 9.21 2.90 18.94
C SER A 96 10.09 1.66 19.12
N SER A 97 10.89 1.36 18.10
CA SER A 97 11.80 0.23 18.09
C SER A 97 13.06 0.56 17.31
N LYS A 98 14.17 -0.07 17.66
CA LYS A 98 15.43 0.02 16.88
C LYS A 98 15.37 -0.85 15.63
N GLU A 99 14.56 -1.91 15.65
CA GLU A 99 14.38 -2.83 14.54
C GLU A 99 13.11 -2.47 13.76
N PRO A 100 13.11 -2.64 12.43
CA PRO A 100 11.91 -2.46 11.63
C PRO A 100 10.79 -3.39 12.07
N TRP A 101 9.57 -2.87 12.13
CA TRP A 101 8.40 -3.66 12.49
C TRP A 101 7.87 -4.50 11.34
N THR A 102 7.93 -3.99 10.11
CA THR A 102 7.49 -4.73 8.93
C THR A 102 8.45 -5.88 8.65
N LYS A 103 7.95 -7.10 8.64
CA LYS A 103 8.72 -8.30 8.34
C LYS A 103 8.43 -8.82 6.93
N GLU A 104 7.16 -8.91 6.59
CA GLU A 104 6.68 -9.37 5.30
C GLU A 104 5.54 -8.48 4.83
N VAL A 105 5.57 -8.08 3.58
CA VAL A 105 4.47 -7.38 2.93
C VAL A 105 3.77 -8.34 1.98
N TRP A 106 2.50 -8.57 2.22
CA TRP A 106 1.67 -9.41 1.38
C TRP A 106 0.96 -8.54 0.36
N VAL A 107 1.05 -8.92 -0.91
CA VAL A 107 0.45 -8.16 -2.01
C VAL A 107 -0.58 -9.02 -2.72
N TYR A 108 -1.80 -8.51 -2.85
CA TYR A 108 -2.85 -9.10 -3.65
C TYR A 108 -3.02 -8.28 -4.94
N ASP A 109 -2.82 -8.93 -6.08
CA ASP A 109 -3.06 -8.32 -7.39
C ASP A 109 -4.53 -8.52 -7.78
N TYR A 110 -5.36 -7.54 -7.47
CA TYR A 110 -6.73 -7.44 -8.00
C TYR A 110 -6.75 -6.40 -9.11
N ARG A 111 -5.87 -6.54 -10.09
CA ARG A 111 -5.66 -5.53 -11.13
C ARG A 111 -5.43 -6.14 -12.50
N THR A 112 -4.48 -7.03 -12.62
CA THR A 112 -4.07 -7.64 -13.88
C THR A 112 -5.20 -8.46 -14.49
N ASN A 113 -5.61 -8.12 -15.71
CA ASN A 113 -6.73 -8.74 -16.42
C ASN A 113 -8.09 -8.58 -15.72
N ILE A 114 -8.22 -7.58 -14.84
CA ILE A 114 -9.48 -7.24 -14.18
C ILE A 114 -10.01 -5.95 -14.78
N HIS A 115 -11.27 -5.96 -15.19
CA HIS A 115 -11.91 -4.83 -15.86
C HIS A 115 -13.19 -4.43 -15.14
N HIS A 116 -13.18 -3.24 -14.56
CA HIS A 116 -14.35 -2.64 -13.93
C HIS A 116 -14.71 -1.32 -14.61
N THR A 117 -15.98 -0.96 -14.56
CA THR A 117 -16.50 0.34 -14.94
C THR A 117 -17.48 0.79 -13.87
N LEU A 118 -17.63 2.10 -13.70
CA LEU A 118 -18.51 2.63 -12.64
C LEU A 118 -19.98 2.26 -12.81
N LYS A 119 -20.45 2.13 -14.05
CA LYS A 119 -21.88 1.87 -14.34
C LYS A 119 -22.18 0.44 -14.74
N LYS A 120 -21.44 -0.09 -15.70
CA LYS A 120 -21.75 -1.39 -16.31
C LYS A 120 -21.19 -2.59 -15.56
N ASN A 121 -20.05 -2.41 -14.91
CA ASN A 121 -19.39 -3.48 -14.15
C ASN A 121 -18.67 -2.90 -12.92
N PRO A 122 -19.41 -2.34 -11.94
CA PRO A 122 -18.79 -1.75 -10.76
C PRO A 122 -18.16 -2.82 -9.88
N LEU A 123 -17.17 -2.41 -9.10
CA LEU A 123 -16.57 -3.27 -8.08
C LEU A 123 -17.62 -3.61 -7.02
N LYS A 124 -17.74 -4.91 -6.70
CA LYS A 124 -18.64 -5.43 -5.66
C LYS A 124 -17.82 -6.12 -4.58
N LEU A 125 -18.39 -6.22 -3.39
CA LEU A 125 -17.77 -6.96 -2.28
C LEU A 125 -17.48 -8.42 -2.67
N SER A 126 -18.36 -9.04 -3.44
CA SER A 126 -18.15 -10.41 -3.94
C SER A 126 -16.91 -10.57 -4.81
N ASP A 127 -16.47 -9.53 -5.49
CA ASP A 127 -15.24 -9.55 -6.29
C ASP A 127 -13.99 -9.66 -5.43
N LEU A 128 -14.05 -9.21 -4.18
CA LEU A 128 -12.94 -9.25 -3.22
C LEU A 128 -13.00 -10.44 -2.26
N LYS A 129 -13.90 -11.37 -2.50
CA LYS A 129 -14.13 -12.52 -1.62
C LYS A 129 -12.86 -13.37 -1.44
N ASP A 130 -12.12 -13.62 -2.52
CA ASP A 130 -10.86 -14.36 -2.48
C ASP A 130 -9.80 -13.60 -1.67
N PHE A 131 -9.66 -12.30 -1.90
CA PHE A 131 -8.75 -11.46 -1.12
C PHE A 131 -9.08 -11.53 0.38
N ILE A 132 -10.35 -11.41 0.75
CA ILE A 132 -10.77 -11.43 2.16
C ILE A 132 -10.42 -12.79 2.80
N ALA A 133 -10.65 -13.89 2.10
CA ALA A 133 -10.31 -15.22 2.59
C ALA A 133 -8.80 -15.39 2.79
N LEU A 134 -7.98 -14.93 1.84
CA LEU A 134 -6.53 -15.02 1.89
C LEU A 134 -5.91 -14.03 2.88
N TYR A 135 -6.54 -12.88 3.07
CA TYR A 135 -6.14 -11.91 4.10
C TYR A 135 -6.16 -12.54 5.50
N ASN A 136 -7.10 -13.44 5.71
CA ASN A 136 -7.26 -14.16 6.97
C ASN A 136 -7.31 -13.22 8.19
N PRO A 137 -8.38 -12.43 8.33
CA PRO A 137 -8.47 -11.41 9.38
C PRO A 137 -8.42 -11.99 10.80
N GLU A 138 -8.79 -13.24 10.97
CA GLU A 138 -8.76 -13.92 12.26
C GLU A 138 -7.35 -14.36 12.66
N ASN A 139 -6.51 -14.70 11.68
CA ASN A 139 -5.13 -15.11 11.96
C ASN A 139 -4.20 -14.80 10.78
N ARG A 140 -3.66 -13.57 10.74
CA ARG A 140 -2.74 -13.13 9.69
C ARG A 140 -1.40 -13.89 9.68
N HIS A 141 -1.05 -14.57 10.75
CA HIS A 141 0.17 -15.39 10.81
C HIS A 141 0.06 -16.71 10.05
N LYS A 142 -1.15 -17.12 9.71
CA LYS A 142 -1.42 -18.35 8.95
C LYS A 142 -1.75 -18.09 7.48
N ARG A 143 -1.15 -17.07 6.88
CA ARG A 143 -1.31 -16.78 5.45
C ARG A 143 -0.40 -17.66 4.61
N THR A 144 -0.88 -18.08 3.45
CA THR A 144 -0.11 -18.83 2.47
C THR A 144 -0.23 -18.18 1.10
N GLU A 145 0.89 -18.13 0.36
CA GLU A 145 0.90 -17.62 -1.00
C GLU A 145 0.06 -18.49 -1.93
N THR A 146 -0.61 -17.87 -2.91
CA THR A 146 -1.21 -18.60 -4.03
C THR A 146 -0.32 -18.58 -5.25
N PHE A 147 0.57 -17.57 -5.39
CA PHE A 147 1.53 -17.54 -6.49
C PHE A 147 2.61 -18.58 -6.30
N ASN A 148 2.90 -19.31 -7.37
CA ASN A 148 4.08 -20.17 -7.51
C ASN A 148 4.48 -20.17 -8.99
N ALA A 149 5.74 -19.85 -9.28
CA ALA A 149 6.24 -19.71 -10.64
C ALA A 149 6.08 -20.99 -11.47
N GLU A 150 6.08 -22.15 -10.84
CA GLU A 150 5.98 -23.46 -11.51
C GLU A 150 4.56 -24.02 -11.48
N THR A 151 3.90 -24.00 -10.33
CA THR A 151 2.62 -24.69 -10.11
C THR A 151 1.40 -23.78 -10.24
N ASN A 152 1.53 -22.48 -10.01
CA ASN A 152 0.44 -21.52 -10.13
C ASN A 152 0.97 -20.11 -10.48
N PRO A 153 1.46 -19.91 -11.70
CA PRO A 153 2.04 -18.62 -12.10
C PRO A 153 1.02 -17.49 -12.18
N GLU A 154 -0.27 -17.79 -12.16
CA GLU A 154 -1.36 -16.82 -12.18
C GLU A 154 -1.92 -16.49 -10.79
N GLY A 155 -1.31 -17.05 -9.74
CA GLY A 155 -1.71 -16.75 -8.36
C GLY A 155 -1.56 -15.26 -8.02
N ARG A 156 -2.59 -14.72 -7.37
CA ARG A 156 -2.71 -13.27 -7.12
C ARG A 156 -2.20 -12.83 -5.75
N TRP A 157 -1.81 -13.74 -4.90
CA TRP A 157 -1.37 -13.49 -3.52
C TRP A 157 0.06 -13.93 -3.33
N ARG A 158 0.93 -12.95 -3.00
CA ARG A 158 2.36 -13.18 -2.91
C ARG A 158 2.97 -12.35 -1.78
N LYS A 159 3.92 -12.92 -1.04
CA LYS A 159 4.63 -12.21 0.02
C LYS A 159 6.02 -11.76 -0.41
N PHE A 160 6.47 -10.67 0.19
CA PHE A 160 7.80 -10.08 -0.03
C PHE A 160 8.41 -9.75 1.32
N GLY A 161 9.63 -10.25 1.56
CA GLY A 161 10.35 -9.93 2.79
C GLY A 161 10.78 -8.47 2.86
N TYR A 162 10.94 -7.94 4.06
CA TYR A 162 11.41 -6.58 4.27
C TYR A 162 12.72 -6.30 3.52
N ASP A 163 13.70 -7.21 3.62
CA ASP A 163 15.00 -7.04 2.97
C ASP A 163 14.89 -7.00 1.44
N GLU A 164 14.00 -7.79 0.85
CA GLU A 164 13.70 -7.74 -0.57
C GLU A 164 13.20 -6.37 -0.99
N ILE A 165 12.28 -5.80 -0.22
CA ILE A 165 11.64 -4.51 -0.52
C ILE A 165 12.66 -3.38 -0.40
N ILE A 166 13.47 -3.38 0.65
CA ILE A 166 14.52 -2.37 0.86
C ILE A 166 15.56 -2.41 -0.26
N ALA A 167 15.85 -3.58 -0.79
CA ALA A 167 16.80 -3.75 -1.91
C ALA A 167 16.25 -3.30 -3.26
N ARG A 168 14.94 -3.09 -3.38
CA ARG A 168 14.34 -2.61 -4.63
C ARG A 168 14.74 -1.16 -4.90
N ASP A 169 14.79 -0.79 -6.19
CA ASP A 169 15.03 0.60 -6.58
C ASP A 169 14.03 1.53 -5.88
N LYS A 170 14.56 2.54 -5.19
CA LYS A 170 13.78 3.54 -4.42
C LYS A 170 12.84 2.93 -3.38
N THR A 171 13.11 1.71 -2.94
CA THR A 171 12.22 0.98 -2.03
C THR A 171 10.78 0.97 -2.55
N SER A 172 10.61 0.73 -3.83
CA SER A 172 9.31 0.75 -4.50
C SER A 172 8.40 -0.37 -3.98
N LEU A 173 7.16 -0.01 -3.71
CA LEU A 173 6.08 -0.93 -3.38
C LEU A 173 5.15 -1.18 -4.58
N ASP A 174 5.50 -0.65 -5.74
CA ASP A 174 4.79 -0.88 -7.00
C ASP A 174 5.21 -2.25 -7.58
N ILE A 175 4.75 -3.29 -6.93
CA ILE A 175 5.17 -4.68 -7.18
C ILE A 175 4.16 -5.36 -8.10
N THR A 176 4.65 -5.93 -9.19
CA THR A 176 3.85 -6.71 -10.14
C THR A 176 4.58 -7.99 -10.52
N TRP A 177 3.84 -9.06 -10.81
CA TRP A 177 4.39 -10.33 -11.26
C TRP A 177 3.51 -11.02 -12.31
N LEU A 178 2.23 -10.65 -12.40
CA LEU A 178 1.31 -11.20 -13.38
C LEU A 178 1.47 -10.49 -14.73
N LYS A 179 1.11 -11.19 -15.80
CA LYS A 179 1.15 -10.67 -17.17
C LYS A 179 -0.26 -10.39 -17.67
N ASP A 180 -0.41 -9.25 -18.27
CA ASP A 180 -1.63 -8.90 -19.02
C ASP A 180 -1.75 -9.71 -20.30
#